data_be05fa8a9bb9044502c8f5eeaeb97a16
#
_entry.id   be05fa8a9bb9044502c8f5eeaeb97a16
#
_cell.length_a   1.000
_cell.length_b   1.000
_cell.length_c   1.000
_cell.angle_alpha   90.00
_cell.angle_beta   90.00
_cell.angle_gamma   90.00
#
_symmetry.space_group_name_H-M   'P 1'
#
loop_
_entity.id
_entity.type
_entity.pdbx_description
1 polymer ?
#
loop_
_entity_poly.entity_id
_entity_poly.type
_entity_poly.pdbx_seq_one_letter_code
_entity_poly.pdbx_strand_id
1 'polypeptide(L)'
;IITICNQKKRNALSKAVLDGICLALSEFERSRVTVAVLRAEAGSQVWSAGHDISELPLHTDPLGFFDPLEAALRAVQNFPGPVLAMVEGTVWGGACDLAFTCDILIGEPGSSFAITPVKLGLPYNASGIMHFINRVGLNIAKEMFFTADPIKAERALNLGILNHLVPKPELESF
;
A
#
# COMPACT_ATOMS: atom_id res chain seq x y z
N ILE A 1 -8.18 -6.88 -12.18
CA ILE A 1 -6.99 -6.09 -11.84
C ILE A 1 -7.43 -4.65 -11.61
N ILE A 2 -6.96 -4.03 -10.52
CA ILE A 2 -7.10 -2.61 -10.20
C ILE A 2 -5.74 -1.97 -10.42
N THR A 3 -5.68 -0.96 -11.31
CA THR A 3 -4.41 -0.28 -11.62
C THR A 3 -4.44 1.16 -11.12
N ILE A 4 -3.48 1.53 -10.28
CA ILE A 4 -3.27 2.90 -9.82
C ILE A 4 -2.61 3.69 -10.95
N CYS A 5 -3.32 4.71 -11.48
CA CYS A 5 -2.90 5.53 -12.61
C CYS A 5 -2.88 7.01 -12.23
N ASN A 6 -1.86 7.45 -11.49
CA ASN A 6 -1.65 8.85 -11.10
C ASN A 6 -0.16 9.23 -11.22
N GLN A 7 0.48 8.85 -12.32
CA GLN A 7 1.94 8.99 -12.52
C GLN A 7 2.43 10.42 -12.35
N LYS A 8 1.65 11.44 -12.74
CA LYS A 8 2.01 12.86 -12.58
C LYS A 8 2.30 13.23 -11.12
N LYS A 9 1.65 12.58 -10.17
CA LYS A 9 1.85 12.71 -8.72
C LYS A 9 2.54 11.48 -8.11
N ARG A 10 3.32 10.71 -8.90
CA ARG A 10 4.00 9.49 -8.45
C ARG A 10 3.03 8.49 -7.82
N ASN A 11 1.87 8.32 -8.43
CA ASN A 11 0.80 7.45 -7.94
C ASN A 11 0.37 7.77 -6.49
N ALA A 12 0.38 9.05 -6.11
CA ALA A 12 -0.13 9.47 -4.81
C ALA A 12 -1.60 9.06 -4.66
N LEU A 13 -1.93 8.58 -3.48
CA LEU A 13 -3.27 8.13 -3.07
C LEU A 13 -4.12 9.37 -2.73
N SER A 14 -4.61 10.05 -3.76
CA SER A 14 -5.63 11.10 -3.61
C SER A 14 -6.98 10.47 -3.28
N LYS A 15 -7.92 11.29 -2.78
CA LYS A 15 -9.29 10.86 -2.54
C LYS A 15 -9.89 10.18 -3.79
N ALA A 16 -9.67 10.74 -4.97
CA ALA A 16 -10.17 10.17 -6.22
C ALA A 16 -9.61 8.77 -6.52
N VAL A 17 -8.32 8.53 -6.26
CA VAL A 17 -7.69 7.22 -6.41
C VAL A 17 -8.26 6.23 -5.40
N LEU A 18 -8.39 6.63 -4.14
CA LEU A 18 -8.91 5.79 -3.06
C LEU A 18 -10.38 5.44 -3.26
N ASP A 19 -11.22 6.41 -3.65
CA ASP A 19 -12.61 6.17 -4.02
C ASP A 19 -12.70 5.20 -5.21
N GLY A 20 -11.81 5.33 -6.20
CA GLY A 20 -11.73 4.41 -7.35
C GLY A 20 -11.39 2.97 -6.94
N ILE A 21 -10.49 2.78 -5.98
CA ILE A 21 -10.18 1.45 -5.42
C ILE A 21 -11.42 0.85 -4.73
N CYS A 22 -12.11 1.64 -3.89
CA CYS A 22 -13.32 1.19 -3.21
C CYS A 22 -14.42 0.78 -4.21
N LEU A 23 -14.64 1.61 -5.24
CA LEU A 23 -15.64 1.33 -6.28
C LEU A 23 -15.30 0.06 -7.05
N ALA A 24 -14.03 -0.13 -7.44
CA ALA A 24 -13.59 -1.31 -8.18
C ALA A 24 -13.76 -2.59 -7.36
N LEU A 25 -13.39 -2.58 -6.07
CA LEU A 25 -13.59 -3.74 -5.18
C LEU A 25 -15.08 -4.06 -5.01
N SER A 26 -15.94 -3.05 -4.83
CA SER A 26 -17.40 -3.24 -4.75
C SER A 26 -17.99 -3.80 -6.05
N GLU A 27 -17.49 -3.39 -7.21
CA GLU A 27 -17.90 -3.96 -8.50
C GLU A 27 -17.43 -5.40 -8.67
N PHE A 28 -16.20 -5.72 -8.25
CA PHE A 28 -15.66 -7.07 -8.26
C PHE A 28 -16.49 -8.00 -7.38
N GLU A 29 -16.86 -7.56 -6.18
CA GLU A 29 -17.74 -8.33 -5.29
C GLU A 29 -19.09 -8.60 -5.94
N ARG A 30 -19.75 -7.58 -6.51
CA ARG A 30 -21.04 -7.75 -7.24
C ARG A 30 -20.92 -8.70 -8.41
N SER A 31 -19.78 -8.67 -9.10
CA SER A 31 -19.48 -9.54 -10.25
C SER A 31 -18.94 -10.91 -9.83
N ARG A 32 -18.88 -11.21 -8.53
CA ARG A 32 -18.36 -12.48 -7.98
C ARG A 32 -16.94 -12.79 -8.41
N VAL A 33 -16.11 -11.77 -8.54
CA VAL A 33 -14.67 -11.94 -8.77
C VAL A 33 -14.05 -12.58 -7.52
N THR A 34 -13.30 -13.64 -7.71
CA THR A 34 -12.74 -14.44 -6.61
C THR A 34 -11.38 -13.96 -6.12
N VAL A 35 -10.64 -13.17 -6.92
CA VAL A 35 -9.31 -12.66 -6.59
C VAL A 35 -9.17 -11.26 -7.18
N ALA A 36 -8.73 -10.30 -6.37
CA ALA A 36 -8.39 -8.97 -6.85
C ALA A 36 -6.86 -8.78 -6.85
N VAL A 37 -6.34 -8.06 -7.86
CA VAL A 37 -4.93 -7.66 -7.92
C VAL A 37 -4.86 -6.14 -7.96
N LEU A 38 -4.14 -5.55 -7.03
CA LEU A 38 -3.85 -4.12 -6.95
C LEU A 38 -2.41 -3.87 -7.41
N ARG A 39 -2.23 -2.99 -8.38
CA ARG A 39 -0.92 -2.68 -8.96
C ARG A 39 -0.80 -1.22 -9.39
N ALA A 40 0.40 -0.76 -9.65
CA ALA A 40 0.64 0.42 -10.49
C ALA A 40 0.68 0.03 -11.97
N GLU A 41 0.70 1.02 -12.87
CA GLU A 41 0.94 0.73 -14.30
C GLU A 41 2.30 0.04 -14.49
N ALA A 42 2.35 -0.90 -15.42
CA ALA A 42 3.57 -1.64 -15.74
C ALA A 42 4.73 -0.69 -16.09
N GLY A 43 5.92 -0.98 -15.59
CA GLY A 43 7.11 -0.16 -15.79
C GLY A 43 7.23 1.03 -14.82
N SER A 44 6.29 1.19 -13.90
CA SER A 44 6.34 2.26 -12.88
C SER A 44 7.57 2.10 -11.98
N GLN A 45 8.28 3.21 -11.74
CA GLN A 45 9.38 3.24 -10.75
C GLN A 45 8.86 3.46 -9.33
N VAL A 46 7.63 3.96 -9.21
CA VAL A 46 6.95 4.23 -7.95
C VAL A 46 5.58 3.56 -8.01
N TRP A 47 5.39 2.54 -7.19
CA TRP A 47 4.09 1.90 -7.02
C TRP A 47 3.07 2.89 -6.48
N SER A 48 3.44 3.58 -5.40
CA SER A 48 2.74 4.77 -4.90
C SER A 48 3.60 5.56 -3.92
N ALA A 49 3.52 6.89 -4.01
CA ALA A 49 4.18 7.82 -3.09
C ALA A 49 3.45 7.97 -1.75
N GLY A 50 2.35 7.24 -1.54
CA GLY A 50 1.52 7.34 -0.34
C GLY A 50 0.42 8.39 -0.45
N HIS A 51 -0.13 8.78 0.68
CA HIS A 51 -1.24 9.74 0.75
C HIS A 51 -0.89 11.06 0.03
N ASP A 52 -1.83 11.63 -0.70
CA ASP A 52 -1.64 12.96 -1.29
C ASP A 52 -1.66 14.01 -0.18
N ILE A 53 -0.46 14.46 0.23
CA ILE A 53 -0.31 15.40 1.34
C ILE A 53 -1.01 16.74 1.11
N SER A 54 -1.32 17.10 -0.15
CA SER A 54 -2.09 18.32 -0.45
C SER A 54 -3.57 18.22 -0.06
N GLU A 55 -4.06 17.01 0.20
CA GLU A 55 -5.44 16.73 0.63
C GLU A 55 -5.55 16.46 2.13
N LEU A 56 -4.43 16.44 2.89
CA LEU A 56 -4.46 16.24 4.33
C LEU A 56 -5.05 17.46 5.04
N PRO A 57 -5.99 17.27 5.97
CA PRO A 57 -6.56 18.37 6.74
C PRO A 57 -5.50 18.98 7.68
N LEU A 58 -5.41 20.33 7.71
CA LEU A 58 -4.39 21.04 8.45
C LEU A 58 -4.61 21.09 9.97
N HIS A 59 -5.81 20.77 10.46
CA HIS A 59 -6.21 21.02 11.85
C HIS A 59 -6.98 19.88 12.52
N THR A 60 -7.09 18.72 11.87
CA THR A 60 -7.78 17.54 12.39
C THR A 60 -6.89 16.30 12.26
N ASP A 61 -7.24 15.21 12.95
CA ASP A 61 -6.57 13.91 12.76
C ASP A 61 -6.65 13.53 11.27
N PRO A 62 -5.51 13.47 10.58
CA PRO A 62 -5.50 13.24 9.13
C PRO A 62 -5.85 11.80 8.73
N LEU A 63 -5.97 10.88 9.69
CA LEU A 63 -6.24 9.45 9.44
C LEU A 63 -7.39 8.96 10.35
N GLY A 64 -8.44 9.77 10.48
CA GLY A 64 -9.64 9.40 11.21
C GLY A 64 -10.44 8.31 10.46
N PHE A 65 -11.40 7.71 11.15
CA PHE A 65 -12.24 6.62 10.61
C PHE A 65 -12.87 6.89 9.24
N PHE A 66 -13.22 8.14 8.96
CA PHE A 66 -13.82 8.56 7.68
C PHE A 66 -12.79 9.03 6.64
N ASP A 67 -11.50 8.93 6.93
CA ASP A 67 -10.46 9.24 5.95
C ASP A 67 -10.59 8.30 4.74
N PRO A 68 -10.40 8.81 3.51
CA PRO A 68 -10.48 7.98 2.30
C PRO A 68 -9.51 6.80 2.30
N LEU A 69 -8.31 6.94 2.88
CA LEU A 69 -7.37 5.83 3.00
C LEU A 69 -7.94 4.74 3.91
N GLU A 70 -8.46 5.10 5.09
CA GLU A 70 -9.10 4.15 6.00
C GLU A 70 -10.30 3.44 5.35
N ALA A 71 -11.07 4.14 4.53
CA ALA A 71 -12.17 3.54 3.77
C ALA A 71 -11.65 2.49 2.76
N ALA A 72 -10.55 2.81 2.04
CA ALA A 72 -9.95 1.88 1.10
C ALA A 72 -9.32 0.65 1.79
N LEU A 73 -8.65 0.85 2.94
CA LEU A 73 -8.11 -0.26 3.75
C LEU A 73 -9.22 -1.22 4.18
N ARG A 74 -10.34 -0.68 4.70
CA ARG A 74 -11.51 -1.50 5.05
C ARG A 74 -12.14 -2.20 3.83
N ALA A 75 -12.15 -1.55 2.66
CA ALA A 75 -12.65 -2.19 1.43
C ALA A 75 -11.78 -3.39 1.03
N VAL A 76 -10.45 -3.28 1.16
CA VAL A 76 -9.53 -4.40 0.96
C VAL A 76 -9.79 -5.52 1.96
N GLN A 77 -9.87 -5.19 3.26
CA GLN A 77 -10.09 -6.17 4.34
C GLN A 77 -11.43 -6.91 4.24
N ASN A 78 -12.47 -6.24 3.73
CA ASN A 78 -13.82 -6.80 3.63
C ASN A 78 -14.09 -7.48 2.27
N PHE A 79 -13.16 -7.41 1.32
CA PHE A 79 -13.33 -8.09 0.03
C PHE A 79 -13.44 -9.62 0.25
N PRO A 80 -14.44 -10.31 -0.35
CA PRO A 80 -14.73 -11.70 -0.02
C PRO A 80 -13.72 -12.74 -0.57
N GLY A 81 -12.66 -12.30 -1.21
CA GLY A 81 -11.57 -13.13 -1.72
C GLY A 81 -10.20 -12.50 -1.46
N PRO A 82 -9.11 -13.17 -1.81
CA PRO A 82 -7.78 -12.60 -1.61
C PRO A 82 -7.58 -11.35 -2.49
N VAL A 83 -6.93 -10.34 -1.88
CA VAL A 83 -6.42 -9.15 -2.56
C VAL A 83 -4.90 -9.25 -2.62
N LEU A 84 -4.34 -9.28 -3.81
CA LEU A 84 -2.91 -9.33 -4.04
C LEU A 84 -2.38 -7.93 -4.34
N ALA A 85 -1.26 -7.55 -3.76
CA ALA A 85 -0.50 -6.38 -4.18
C ALA A 85 0.66 -6.83 -5.08
N MET A 86 0.62 -6.43 -6.35
CA MET A 86 1.73 -6.63 -7.29
C MET A 86 2.57 -5.34 -7.29
N VAL A 87 3.77 -5.43 -6.72
CA VAL A 87 4.61 -4.28 -6.41
C VAL A 87 5.77 -4.18 -7.39
N GLU A 88 5.74 -3.13 -8.20
CA GLU A 88 6.84 -2.72 -9.07
C GLU A 88 7.32 -1.33 -8.63
N GLY A 89 8.59 -1.22 -8.23
CA GLY A 89 9.17 0.03 -7.74
C GLY A 89 8.87 0.31 -6.26
N THR A 90 8.87 1.58 -5.88
CA THR A 90 8.88 2.00 -4.48
C THR A 90 7.49 2.24 -3.90
N VAL A 91 7.31 1.90 -2.62
CA VAL A 91 6.06 2.06 -1.85
C VAL A 91 6.32 2.93 -0.63
N TRP A 92 5.60 4.06 -0.50
CA TRP A 92 5.88 5.06 0.51
C TRP A 92 4.66 5.41 1.38
N GLY A 93 4.91 5.65 2.67
CA GLY A 93 3.91 6.20 3.60
C GLY A 93 2.62 5.40 3.63
N GLY A 94 1.47 6.05 3.46
CA GLY A 94 0.15 5.39 3.45
C GLY A 94 -0.03 4.32 2.36
N ALA A 95 0.81 4.31 1.32
CA ALA A 95 0.79 3.22 0.35
C ALA A 95 1.37 1.92 0.91
N CYS A 96 2.31 1.99 1.87
CA CYS A 96 2.72 0.79 2.60
C CYS A 96 1.56 0.22 3.42
N ASP A 97 0.74 1.06 4.05
CA ASP A 97 -0.44 0.62 4.78
C ASP A 97 -1.42 -0.11 3.86
N LEU A 98 -1.72 0.49 2.70
CA LEU A 98 -2.57 -0.14 1.68
C LEU A 98 -2.00 -1.48 1.20
N ALA A 99 -0.70 -1.53 0.87
CA ALA A 99 -0.06 -2.76 0.44
C ALA A 99 -0.05 -3.83 1.55
N PHE A 100 0.28 -3.44 2.80
CA PHE A 100 0.36 -4.38 3.94
C PHE A 100 -1.00 -4.91 4.38
N THR A 101 -2.07 -4.21 4.03
CA THR A 101 -3.45 -4.67 4.23
C THR A 101 -3.86 -5.73 3.20
N CYS A 102 -3.20 -5.80 2.05
CA CYS A 102 -3.40 -6.88 1.09
C CYS A 102 -2.92 -8.23 1.65
N ASP A 103 -3.54 -9.33 1.20
CA ASP A 103 -3.24 -10.68 1.68
C ASP A 103 -1.86 -11.18 1.24
N ILE A 104 -1.53 -11.00 -0.03
CA ILE A 104 -0.29 -11.48 -0.64
C ILE A 104 0.41 -10.32 -1.36
N LEU A 105 1.69 -10.12 -1.05
CA LEU A 105 2.54 -9.15 -1.72
C LEU A 105 3.56 -9.88 -2.60
N ILE A 106 3.55 -9.54 -3.88
CA ILE A 106 4.50 -10.03 -4.88
C ILE A 106 5.29 -8.82 -5.37
N GLY A 107 6.60 -8.84 -5.19
CA GLY A 107 7.48 -7.73 -5.59
C GLY A 107 8.58 -8.15 -6.56
N GLU A 108 9.26 -7.16 -7.12
CA GLU A 108 10.44 -7.34 -7.98
C GLU A 108 11.69 -6.78 -7.29
N PRO A 109 12.92 -7.07 -7.76
CA PRO A 109 14.16 -6.67 -7.08
C PRO A 109 14.35 -5.16 -6.85
N GLY A 110 13.68 -4.29 -7.64
CA GLY A 110 13.68 -2.84 -7.44
C GLY A 110 12.68 -2.35 -6.40
N SER A 111 11.83 -3.24 -5.86
CA SER A 111 10.83 -2.85 -4.87
C SER A 111 11.45 -2.41 -3.55
N SER A 112 10.87 -1.40 -2.92
CA SER A 112 11.24 -0.99 -1.57
C SER A 112 10.07 -0.35 -0.83
N PHE A 113 10.12 -0.39 0.51
CA PHE A 113 9.04 0.02 1.40
C PHE A 113 9.56 0.99 2.45
N ALA A 114 8.93 2.15 2.63
CA ALA A 114 9.31 3.10 3.66
C ALA A 114 8.10 3.81 4.27
N ILE A 115 8.14 4.05 5.58
CA ILE A 115 7.16 4.86 6.31
C ILE A 115 7.77 6.21 6.60
N THR A 116 7.23 7.26 5.99
CA THR A 116 7.84 8.59 6.00
C THR A 116 7.15 9.67 6.85
N PRO A 117 6.02 9.45 7.54
CA PRO A 117 5.35 10.49 8.33
C PRO A 117 6.26 11.18 9.34
N VAL A 118 7.19 10.45 9.98
CA VAL A 118 8.14 11.04 10.95
C VAL A 118 9.01 12.14 10.32
N LYS A 119 9.36 12.02 9.04
CA LYS A 119 10.12 13.06 8.31
C LYS A 119 9.31 14.33 8.05
N LEU A 120 7.98 14.23 8.16
CA LEU A 120 7.05 15.33 7.96
C LEU A 120 6.44 15.84 9.29
N GLY A 121 6.81 15.23 10.42
CA GLY A 121 6.21 15.54 11.72
C GLY A 121 4.72 15.15 11.82
N LEU A 122 4.27 14.20 11.00
CA LEU A 122 2.88 13.74 10.99
C LEU A 122 2.69 12.56 11.94
N PRO A 123 1.61 12.54 12.74
CA PRO A 123 1.25 11.36 13.51
C PRO A 123 0.76 10.24 12.61
N TYR A 124 0.70 9.03 13.15
CA TYR A 124 0.07 7.88 12.51
C TYR A 124 -1.01 7.30 13.43
N ASN A 125 -2.11 6.82 12.86
CA ASN A 125 -3.20 6.27 13.65
C ASN A 125 -2.92 4.86 14.17
N ALA A 126 -3.66 4.45 15.20
CA ALA A 126 -3.45 3.18 15.86
C ALA A 126 -3.79 1.97 14.95
N SER A 127 -4.84 2.08 14.10
CA SER A 127 -5.22 1.03 13.15
C SER A 127 -4.10 0.78 12.15
N GLY A 128 -3.56 1.83 11.54
CA GLY A 128 -2.44 1.71 10.63
C GLY A 128 -1.20 1.09 11.28
N ILE A 129 -0.81 1.54 12.48
CA ILE A 129 0.31 0.94 13.23
C ILE A 129 0.09 -0.57 13.42
N MET A 130 -1.15 -1.01 13.70
CA MET A 130 -1.46 -2.44 13.86
C MET A 130 -1.29 -3.24 12.57
N HIS A 131 -1.58 -2.67 11.39
CA HIS A 131 -1.31 -3.34 10.12
C HIS A 131 0.19 -3.67 9.95
N PHE A 132 1.07 -2.71 10.31
CA PHE A 132 2.51 -2.94 10.29
C PHE A 132 2.95 -3.98 11.30
N ILE A 133 2.47 -3.89 12.55
CA ILE A 133 2.81 -4.87 13.59
C ILE A 133 2.38 -6.29 13.18
N ASN A 134 1.20 -6.43 12.58
CA ASN A 134 0.71 -7.72 12.09
C ASN A 134 1.53 -8.26 10.92
N ARG A 135 2.05 -7.40 10.05
CA ARG A 135 2.85 -7.80 8.88
C ARG A 135 4.29 -8.16 9.24
N VAL A 136 4.97 -7.35 10.07
CA VAL A 136 6.42 -7.45 10.28
C VAL A 136 6.83 -7.64 11.73
N GLY A 137 5.88 -7.67 12.65
CA GLY A 137 6.15 -7.69 14.09
C GLY A 137 6.57 -6.33 14.65
N LEU A 138 6.48 -6.20 15.98
CA LEU A 138 6.62 -4.94 16.69
C LEU A 138 7.99 -4.26 16.46
N ASN A 139 9.08 -5.03 16.47
CA ASN A 139 10.42 -4.46 16.42
C ASN A 139 10.72 -3.86 15.04
N ILE A 140 10.33 -4.53 13.97
CA ILE A 140 10.52 -4.05 12.60
C ILE A 140 9.57 -2.88 12.32
N ALA A 141 8.32 -2.95 12.81
CA ALA A 141 7.42 -1.80 12.73
C ALA A 141 8.02 -0.55 13.38
N LYS A 142 8.58 -0.68 14.60
CA LYS A 142 9.28 0.44 15.29
C LYS A 142 10.46 0.96 14.46
N GLU A 143 11.29 0.08 13.92
CA GLU A 143 12.39 0.48 13.03
C GLU A 143 11.87 1.32 11.87
N MET A 144 10.86 0.82 11.13
CA MET A 144 10.28 1.53 10.00
C MET A 144 9.74 2.92 10.38
N PHE A 145 9.00 3.01 11.49
CA PHE A 145 8.41 4.27 11.93
C PHE A 145 9.44 5.27 12.49
N PHE A 146 10.50 4.81 13.15
CA PHE A 146 11.47 5.70 13.79
C PHE A 146 12.58 6.16 12.84
N THR A 147 13.03 5.30 11.93
CA THR A 147 14.11 5.63 11.00
C THR A 147 13.61 6.20 9.68
N ALA A 148 12.43 5.75 9.24
CA ALA A 148 11.91 6.00 7.91
C ALA A 148 12.90 5.61 6.78
N ASP A 149 13.78 4.65 7.05
CA ASP A 149 14.70 4.12 6.07
C ASP A 149 14.01 3.08 5.18
N PRO A 150 14.29 3.05 3.87
CA PRO A 150 13.68 2.08 2.98
C PRO A 150 14.13 0.65 3.25
N ILE A 151 13.19 -0.27 3.39
CA ILE A 151 13.44 -1.71 3.38
C ILE A 151 13.40 -2.18 1.92
N LYS A 152 14.55 -2.64 1.41
CA LYS A 152 14.71 -3.15 0.05
C LYS A 152 14.10 -4.54 -0.12
N ALA A 153 13.83 -4.94 -1.36
CA ALA A 153 13.10 -6.14 -1.74
C ALA A 153 13.60 -7.43 -1.07
N GLU A 154 14.91 -7.69 -1.07
CA GLU A 154 15.46 -8.90 -0.44
C GLU A 154 15.21 -8.93 1.07
N ARG A 155 15.45 -7.78 1.75
CA ARG A 155 15.13 -7.67 3.17
C ARG A 155 13.63 -7.77 3.41
N ALA A 156 12.81 -7.19 2.55
CA ALA A 156 11.36 -7.26 2.62
C ALA A 156 10.86 -8.71 2.51
N LEU A 157 11.45 -9.52 1.63
CA LEU A 157 11.17 -10.96 1.55
C LEU A 157 11.54 -11.68 2.85
N ASN A 158 12.75 -11.44 3.38
CA ASN A 158 13.22 -12.08 4.61
C ASN A 158 12.40 -11.71 5.86
N LEU A 159 11.79 -10.52 5.86
CA LEU A 159 10.93 -10.03 6.94
C LEU A 159 9.46 -10.43 6.78
N GLY A 160 9.07 -11.08 5.68
CA GLY A 160 7.70 -11.44 5.39
C GLY A 160 6.81 -10.26 4.92
N ILE A 161 7.41 -9.13 4.55
CA ILE A 161 6.69 -8.07 3.85
C ILE A 161 6.25 -8.58 2.48
N LEU A 162 7.20 -9.09 1.69
CA LEU A 162 6.92 -9.79 0.45
C LEU A 162 6.71 -11.27 0.71
N ASN A 163 5.69 -11.85 0.10
CA ASN A 163 5.49 -13.28 0.03
C ASN A 163 6.34 -13.90 -1.08
N HIS A 164 6.53 -13.17 -2.19
CA HIS A 164 7.33 -13.61 -3.32
C HIS A 164 8.17 -12.45 -3.87
N LEU A 165 9.38 -12.78 -4.29
CA LEU A 165 10.27 -11.88 -5.01
C LEU A 165 10.53 -12.49 -6.38
N VAL A 166 10.04 -11.83 -7.43
CA VAL A 166 9.99 -12.34 -8.80
C VAL A 166 10.77 -11.41 -9.71
N PRO A 167 11.60 -11.93 -10.64
CA PRO A 167 12.26 -11.08 -11.62
C PRO A 167 11.25 -10.22 -12.39
N LYS A 168 11.57 -8.93 -12.57
CA LYS A 168 10.65 -7.98 -13.19
C LYS A 168 10.01 -8.46 -14.52
N PRO A 169 10.73 -9.13 -15.45
CA PRO A 169 10.12 -9.64 -16.69
C PRO A 169 9.08 -10.74 -16.47
N GLU A 170 9.13 -11.41 -15.32
CA GLU A 170 8.26 -12.54 -14.99
C GLU A 170 7.05 -12.14 -14.14
N LEU A 171 7.04 -10.89 -13.64
CA LEU A 171 6.05 -10.41 -12.67
C LEU A 171 4.61 -10.49 -13.19
N GLU A 172 4.39 -10.25 -14.49
CA GLU A 172 3.07 -10.31 -15.12
C GLU A 172 2.58 -11.75 -15.36
N SER A 173 3.49 -12.73 -15.43
CA SER A 173 3.16 -14.12 -15.73
C SER A 173 3.15 -15.01 -14.49
N PHE A 174 3.63 -14.48 -13.36
CA PHE A 174 3.67 -15.19 -12.08
C PHE A 174 2.27 -15.33 -11.48
#